data_14cd939b5731aadb1a8fbb829efaa1b1
#
_entry.id   14cd939b5731aadb1a8fbb829efaa1b1
#
_cell.length_a   1.000
_cell.length_b   1.000
_cell.length_c   1.000
_cell.angle_alpha   90.00
_cell.angle_beta   90.00
_cell.angle_gamma   90.00
#
_symmetry.space_group_name_H-M   'P 1'
#
loop_
_entity.id
_entity.type
_entity.pdbx_description
1 polymer ?
#
loop_
_entity_poly.entity_id
_entity_poly.type
_entity_poly.pdbx_seq_one_letter_code
_entity_poly.pdbx_strand_id
1 'polypeptide(L)'
;MSQTQDTSAQQSSETSEFERQPVPQSALLKFKDFIGMYAGEHTAGTELMIGPLFVAAGVSAFDLVLGLLVGNALAVLSWMLLCTPIATRARLTLYYQLEKICGVKLVTLYNLANGIMFCFLAGSMITVSATAIGVWFNFKMPGLNDIYPNSIGWVFAVLVVGG
;
A
#
# COMPACT_ATOMS: atom_id res chain seq x y z
N MET A 1 2.93 48.25 -6.01
CA MET A 1 3.05 47.27 -4.92
C MET A 1 1.82 46.32 -4.88
N SER A 2 1.36 45.80 -6.03
CA SER A 2 0.11 45.03 -6.09
C SER A 2 0.20 43.72 -6.93
N GLN A 3 1.39 43.26 -7.31
CA GLN A 3 1.54 42.05 -8.11
C GLN A 3 2.05 40.82 -7.32
N THR A 4 2.45 41.00 -6.05
CA THR A 4 2.98 39.89 -5.22
C THR A 4 1.90 39.16 -4.44
N GLN A 5 0.69 39.65 -4.34
CA GLN A 5 -0.41 38.98 -3.64
C GLN A 5 -1.18 38.00 -4.52
N ASP A 6 -1.22 38.22 -5.84
CA ASP A 6 -1.94 37.28 -6.76
C ASP A 6 -1.18 35.97 -7.01
N THR A 7 0.15 36.02 -6.93
CA THR A 7 0.97 34.80 -7.15
C THR A 7 0.90 33.82 -5.99
N SER A 8 0.76 34.31 -4.77
CA SER A 8 0.62 33.44 -3.56
C SER A 8 -0.78 32.84 -3.45
N ALA A 9 -1.81 33.54 -3.92
CA ALA A 9 -3.17 33.01 -3.94
C ALA A 9 -3.36 31.94 -5.05
N GLN A 10 -2.68 32.08 -6.18
CA GLN A 10 -2.67 31.07 -7.24
C GLN A 10 -1.87 29.82 -6.87
N GLN A 11 -0.72 29.98 -6.20
CA GLN A 11 0.06 28.82 -5.71
C GLN A 11 -0.65 28.03 -4.61
N SER A 12 -1.46 28.67 -3.76
CA SER A 12 -2.25 27.96 -2.75
C SER A 12 -3.46 27.24 -3.32
N SER A 13 -3.95 27.61 -4.50
CA SER A 13 -5.04 26.88 -5.19
C SER A 13 -4.54 25.68 -6.00
N GLU A 14 -3.28 25.65 -6.40
CA GLU A 14 -2.68 24.50 -7.12
C GLU A 14 -2.33 23.31 -6.19
N THR A 15 -2.24 23.55 -4.89
CA THR A 15 -2.00 22.50 -3.87
C THR A 15 -3.27 22.03 -3.16
N SER A 16 -4.46 22.48 -3.58
CA SER A 16 -5.69 21.91 -3.03
C SER A 16 -5.87 20.49 -3.54
N GLU A 17 -5.71 19.51 -2.67
CA GLU A 17 -6.09 18.12 -2.96
C GLU A 17 -7.54 18.08 -3.41
N PHE A 18 -7.79 17.47 -4.58
CA PHE A 18 -9.13 17.31 -5.13
C PHE A 18 -9.91 16.21 -4.39
N GLU A 19 -10.01 16.32 -3.06
CA GLU A 19 -10.64 15.28 -2.24
C GLU A 19 -12.13 15.14 -2.50
N ARG A 20 -12.82 16.26 -2.70
CA ARG A 20 -14.28 16.32 -2.80
C ARG A 20 -14.81 16.81 -4.14
N GLN A 21 -13.92 17.10 -5.07
CA GLN A 21 -14.25 17.55 -6.42
C GLN A 21 -13.64 16.61 -7.45
N PRO A 22 -14.33 16.37 -8.59
CA PRO A 22 -13.77 15.58 -9.67
C PRO A 22 -12.47 16.19 -10.18
N VAL A 23 -11.40 15.40 -10.26
CA VAL A 23 -10.12 15.82 -10.81
C VAL A 23 -10.32 16.33 -12.24
N PRO A 24 -9.88 17.56 -12.59
CA PRO A 24 -10.01 18.09 -13.94
C PRO A 24 -9.18 17.25 -14.91
N GLN A 25 -9.60 17.18 -16.17
CA GLN A 25 -8.88 16.38 -17.18
C GLN A 25 -7.44 16.83 -17.42
N SER A 26 -7.18 18.12 -17.21
CA SER A 26 -5.84 18.69 -17.35
C SER A 26 -4.85 18.24 -16.27
N ALA A 27 -5.35 17.81 -15.10
CA ALA A 27 -4.54 17.31 -13.98
C ALA A 27 -4.38 15.79 -13.98
N LEU A 28 -4.93 15.08 -14.97
CA LEU A 28 -4.74 13.64 -15.09
C LEU A 28 -3.31 13.30 -15.53
N LEU A 29 -2.69 12.39 -14.80
CA LEU A 29 -1.36 11.88 -15.14
C LEU A 29 -1.41 11.06 -16.43
N LYS A 30 -0.31 11.08 -17.17
CA LYS A 30 -0.16 10.29 -18.39
C LYS A 30 0.26 8.86 -18.04
N PHE A 31 0.06 7.95 -18.99
CA PHE A 31 0.43 6.54 -18.83
C PHE A 31 1.89 6.32 -18.42
N LYS A 32 2.83 7.14 -18.94
CA LYS A 32 4.26 7.04 -18.60
C LYS A 32 4.53 7.35 -17.12
N ASP A 33 3.85 8.36 -16.57
CA ASP A 33 4.00 8.75 -15.16
C ASP A 33 3.46 7.65 -14.25
N PHE A 34 2.35 7.02 -14.67
CA PHE A 34 1.74 5.90 -13.97
C PHE A 34 2.64 4.65 -13.95
N ILE A 35 3.30 4.32 -15.07
CA ILE A 35 4.23 3.16 -15.13
C ILE A 35 5.36 3.33 -14.12
N GLY A 36 5.97 4.50 -14.03
CA GLY A 36 7.08 4.75 -13.10
C GLY A 36 6.66 4.59 -11.65
N MET A 37 5.52 5.15 -11.27
CA MET A 37 4.96 5.03 -9.92
C MET A 37 4.60 3.57 -9.59
N TYR A 38 3.93 2.88 -10.48
CA TYR A 38 3.51 1.49 -10.29
C TYR A 38 4.70 0.52 -10.21
N ALA A 39 5.72 0.70 -11.06
CA ALA A 39 6.93 -0.10 -10.99
C ALA A 39 7.70 0.11 -9.66
N GLY A 40 7.74 1.35 -9.16
CA GLY A 40 8.34 1.65 -7.86
C GLY A 40 7.62 0.98 -6.69
N GLU A 41 6.28 0.97 -6.71
CA GLU A 41 5.45 0.33 -5.70
C GLU A 41 5.66 -1.19 -5.66
N HIS A 42 5.78 -1.83 -6.83
CA HIS A 42 5.91 -3.29 -6.95
C HIS A 42 7.36 -3.82 -6.90
N THR A 43 8.34 -2.96 -6.68
CA THR A 43 9.74 -3.36 -6.49
C THR A 43 10.17 -3.32 -5.02
N ALA A 44 9.22 -3.31 -4.10
CA ALA A 44 9.50 -3.33 -2.67
C ALA A 44 10.18 -4.66 -2.28
N GLY A 45 11.23 -4.57 -1.47
CA GLY A 45 11.98 -5.75 -1.00
C GLY A 45 11.10 -6.77 -0.27
N THR A 46 10.01 -6.33 0.33
CA THR A 46 9.00 -7.19 0.98
C THR A 46 8.28 -8.12 0.01
N GLU A 47 8.02 -7.69 -1.22
CA GLU A 47 7.39 -8.53 -2.25
C GLU A 47 8.31 -9.65 -2.73
N LEU A 48 9.61 -9.39 -2.78
CA LEU A 48 10.62 -10.40 -3.12
C LEU A 48 10.72 -11.52 -2.06
N MET A 49 10.30 -11.25 -0.81
CA MET A 49 10.32 -12.23 0.27
C MET A 49 9.07 -13.12 0.32
N ILE A 50 8.00 -12.76 -0.35
CA ILE A 50 6.74 -13.52 -0.35
C ILE A 50 6.96 -14.93 -0.90
N GLY A 51 7.64 -15.05 -2.03
CA GLY A 51 7.96 -16.34 -2.65
C GLY A 51 8.72 -17.27 -1.70
N PRO A 52 9.88 -16.88 -1.17
CA PRO A 52 10.63 -17.66 -0.18
C PRO A 52 9.82 -18.07 1.06
N LEU A 53 8.92 -17.21 1.57
CA LEU A 53 8.07 -17.56 2.70
C LEU A 53 7.10 -18.70 2.40
N PHE A 54 6.48 -18.72 1.23
CA PHE A 54 5.61 -19.80 0.81
C PHE A 54 6.38 -21.11 0.62
N VAL A 55 7.58 -21.05 0.04
CA VAL A 55 8.46 -22.22 -0.12
C VAL A 55 8.89 -22.76 1.25
N ALA A 56 9.24 -21.91 2.19
CA ALA A 56 9.57 -22.28 3.55
C ALA A 56 8.39 -22.93 4.30
N ALA A 57 7.15 -22.54 3.94
CA ALA A 57 5.93 -23.18 4.44
C ALA A 57 5.58 -24.51 3.75
N GLY A 58 6.42 -24.99 2.82
CA GLY A 58 6.25 -26.29 2.14
C GLY A 58 5.43 -26.24 0.85
N VAL A 59 5.16 -25.06 0.32
CA VAL A 59 4.46 -24.91 -0.97
C VAL A 59 5.42 -25.29 -2.11
N SER A 60 4.95 -26.11 -3.07
CA SER A 60 5.76 -26.45 -4.24
C SER A 60 5.97 -25.24 -5.15
N ALA A 61 7.09 -25.20 -5.88
CA ALA A 61 7.38 -24.14 -6.83
C ALA A 61 6.30 -24.01 -7.92
N PHE A 62 5.72 -25.14 -8.35
CA PHE A 62 4.65 -25.15 -9.34
C PHE A 62 3.36 -24.51 -8.79
N ASP A 63 2.93 -24.91 -7.59
CA ASP A 63 1.74 -24.35 -6.94
C ASP A 63 1.91 -22.85 -6.64
N LEU A 64 3.13 -22.45 -6.24
CA LEU A 64 3.45 -21.05 -6.00
C LEU A 64 3.31 -20.22 -7.29
N VAL A 65 3.92 -20.64 -8.38
CA VAL A 65 3.87 -19.92 -9.66
C VAL A 65 2.44 -19.88 -10.20
N LEU A 66 1.74 -21.01 -10.16
CA LEU A 66 0.34 -21.08 -10.61
C LEU A 66 -0.56 -20.21 -9.75
N GLY A 67 -0.42 -20.28 -8.43
CA GLY A 67 -1.18 -19.48 -7.48
C GLY A 67 -0.95 -17.97 -7.68
N LEU A 68 0.30 -17.55 -7.88
CA LEU A 68 0.63 -16.15 -8.17
C LEU A 68 0.04 -15.69 -9.50
N LEU A 69 0.14 -16.48 -10.56
CA LEU A 69 -0.42 -16.12 -11.87
C LEU A 69 -1.95 -15.99 -11.80
N VAL A 70 -2.63 -16.97 -11.23
CA VAL A 70 -4.10 -16.95 -11.11
C VAL A 70 -4.54 -15.85 -10.16
N GLY A 71 -3.90 -15.69 -9.00
CA GLY A 71 -4.22 -14.67 -8.03
C GLY A 71 -4.05 -13.26 -8.60
N ASN A 72 -2.93 -12.98 -9.27
CA ASN A 72 -2.71 -11.68 -9.92
C ASN A 72 -3.70 -11.45 -11.08
N ALA A 73 -4.00 -12.46 -11.88
CA ALA A 73 -4.99 -12.31 -12.95
C ALA A 73 -6.37 -11.95 -12.39
N LEU A 74 -6.82 -12.61 -11.32
CA LEU A 74 -8.08 -12.32 -10.65
C LEU A 74 -8.07 -10.92 -10.00
N ALA A 75 -6.97 -10.54 -9.37
CA ALA A 75 -6.80 -9.21 -8.81
C ALA A 75 -6.91 -8.13 -9.89
N VAL A 76 -6.17 -8.25 -10.99
CA VAL A 76 -6.23 -7.32 -12.12
C VAL A 76 -7.62 -7.24 -12.72
N LEU A 77 -8.31 -8.37 -12.92
CA LEU A 77 -9.68 -8.39 -13.41
C LEU A 77 -10.64 -7.68 -12.46
N SER A 78 -10.51 -7.91 -11.15
CA SER A 78 -11.33 -7.25 -10.14
C SER A 78 -11.12 -5.74 -10.16
N TRP A 79 -9.87 -5.28 -10.23
CA TRP A 79 -9.54 -3.86 -10.33
C TRP A 79 -10.08 -3.24 -11.62
N MET A 80 -9.90 -3.93 -12.75
CA MET A 80 -10.35 -3.45 -14.05
C MET A 80 -11.88 -3.34 -14.14
N LEU A 81 -12.61 -4.29 -13.56
CA LEU A 81 -14.07 -4.32 -13.64
C LEU A 81 -14.76 -3.48 -12.57
N LEU A 82 -14.19 -3.40 -11.37
CA LEU A 82 -14.83 -2.75 -10.22
C LEU A 82 -14.24 -1.37 -9.92
N CYS A 83 -12.92 -1.25 -9.75
CA CYS A 83 -12.30 -0.01 -9.30
C CYS A 83 -12.06 1.00 -10.43
N THR A 84 -11.55 0.53 -11.57
CA THR A 84 -11.21 1.40 -12.70
C THR A 84 -12.39 2.21 -13.23
N PRO A 85 -13.60 1.65 -13.41
CA PRO A 85 -14.75 2.44 -13.87
C PRO A 85 -15.13 3.55 -12.89
N ILE A 86 -14.99 3.33 -11.58
CA ILE A 86 -15.25 4.35 -10.56
C ILE A 86 -14.22 5.46 -10.67
N ALA A 87 -12.93 5.10 -10.66
CA ALA A 87 -11.83 6.07 -10.72
C ALA A 87 -11.86 6.91 -12.01
N THR A 88 -12.08 6.28 -13.16
CA THR A 88 -12.02 6.96 -14.46
C THR A 88 -13.26 7.80 -14.78
N ARG A 89 -14.45 7.34 -14.37
CA ARG A 89 -15.72 8.03 -14.65
C ARG A 89 -16.03 9.10 -13.62
N ALA A 90 -15.95 8.75 -12.33
CA ALA A 90 -16.23 9.68 -11.25
C ALA A 90 -15.09 10.67 -11.02
N ARG A 91 -13.83 10.28 -11.26
CA ARG A 91 -12.61 11.07 -11.01
C ARG A 91 -12.55 11.61 -9.57
N LEU A 92 -13.13 10.86 -8.63
CA LEU A 92 -13.20 11.15 -7.22
C LEU A 92 -12.36 10.15 -6.43
N THR A 93 -11.95 10.53 -5.23
CA THR A 93 -11.36 9.59 -4.28
C THR A 93 -12.37 8.48 -3.96
N LEU A 94 -11.88 7.26 -3.72
CA LEU A 94 -12.73 6.12 -3.37
C LEU A 94 -13.60 6.43 -2.14
N TYR A 95 -13.03 7.05 -1.13
CA TYR A 95 -13.73 7.37 0.11
C TYR A 95 -14.90 8.32 -0.10
N TYR A 96 -14.69 9.37 -0.90
CA TYR A 96 -15.75 10.33 -1.18
C TYR A 96 -16.85 9.74 -2.07
N GLN A 97 -16.49 8.87 -3.01
CA GLN A 97 -17.47 8.13 -3.81
C GLN A 97 -18.30 7.18 -2.94
N LEU A 98 -17.67 6.46 -2.01
CA LEU A 98 -18.36 5.62 -1.04
C LEU A 98 -19.25 6.43 -0.10
N GLU A 99 -18.82 7.61 0.35
CA GLU A 99 -19.62 8.52 1.17
C GLU A 99 -20.93 8.91 0.46
N LYS A 100 -20.84 9.20 -0.84
CA LYS A 100 -22.02 9.52 -1.66
C LYS A 100 -23.00 8.35 -1.82
N ILE A 101 -22.49 7.12 -1.88
CA ILE A 101 -23.31 5.92 -2.12
C ILE A 101 -23.86 5.36 -0.81
N CYS A 102 -23.01 5.26 0.21
CA CYS A 102 -23.31 4.51 1.44
C CYS A 102 -23.52 5.39 2.67
N GLY A 103 -23.24 6.70 2.55
CA GLY A 103 -23.31 7.65 3.65
C GLY A 103 -22.11 7.60 4.61
N VAL A 104 -21.95 8.66 5.40
CA VAL A 104 -20.80 8.92 6.28
C VAL A 104 -20.57 7.79 7.29
N LYS A 105 -21.62 7.24 7.89
CA LYS A 105 -21.48 6.22 8.95
C LYS A 105 -20.80 4.93 8.45
N LEU A 106 -21.21 4.46 7.27
CA LEU A 106 -20.65 3.25 6.70
C LEU A 106 -19.20 3.47 6.22
N VAL A 107 -18.90 4.64 5.66
CA VAL A 107 -17.53 5.01 5.26
C VAL A 107 -16.61 5.13 6.47
N THR A 108 -17.09 5.68 7.58
CA THR A 108 -16.29 5.74 8.82
C THR A 108 -15.95 4.34 9.32
N LEU A 109 -16.93 3.42 9.33
CA LEU A 109 -16.69 2.03 9.71
C LEU A 109 -15.69 1.34 8.77
N TYR A 110 -15.84 1.55 7.46
CA TYR A 110 -14.92 1.05 6.45
C TYR A 110 -13.49 1.58 6.66
N ASN A 111 -13.35 2.89 6.89
CA ASN A 111 -12.05 3.51 7.13
C ASN A 111 -11.39 2.99 8.40
N LEU A 112 -12.15 2.77 9.46
CA LEU A 112 -11.65 2.20 10.70
C LEU A 112 -11.13 0.77 10.49
N ALA A 113 -11.93 -0.07 9.83
CA ALA A 113 -11.56 -1.44 9.50
C ALA A 113 -10.32 -1.48 8.61
N ASN A 114 -10.28 -0.63 7.59
CA ASN A 114 -9.14 -0.50 6.68
C ASN A 114 -7.88 -0.01 7.39
N GLY A 115 -7.99 0.98 8.27
CA GLY A 115 -6.89 1.48 9.10
C GLY A 115 -6.29 0.37 9.98
N ILE A 116 -7.12 -0.42 10.64
CA ILE A 116 -6.68 -1.58 11.44
C ILE A 116 -5.94 -2.58 10.54
N MET A 117 -6.50 -2.91 9.38
CA MET A 117 -5.86 -3.82 8.42
C MET A 117 -4.49 -3.32 7.97
N PHE A 118 -4.37 -2.02 7.67
CA PHE A 118 -3.09 -1.41 7.28
C PHE A 118 -2.06 -1.41 8.42
N CYS A 119 -2.48 -1.28 9.68
CA CYS A 119 -1.57 -1.43 10.83
C CYS A 119 -0.98 -2.85 10.87
N PHE A 120 -1.79 -3.90 10.66
CA PHE A 120 -1.30 -5.27 10.59
C PHE A 120 -0.36 -5.48 9.40
N LEU A 121 -0.70 -4.92 8.24
CA LEU A 121 0.14 -5.00 7.04
C LEU A 121 1.50 -4.32 7.26
N ALA A 122 1.52 -3.12 7.84
CA ALA A 122 2.74 -2.41 8.19
C ALA A 122 3.60 -3.20 9.17
N GLY A 123 3.00 -3.77 10.22
CA GLY A 123 3.71 -4.64 11.17
C GLY A 123 4.33 -5.86 10.50
N SER A 124 3.63 -6.48 9.55
CA SER A 124 4.14 -7.60 8.76
C SER A 124 5.35 -7.18 7.91
N MET A 125 5.28 -6.03 7.24
CA MET A 125 6.37 -5.49 6.42
C MET A 125 7.62 -5.19 7.25
N ILE A 126 7.45 -4.58 8.42
CA ILE A 126 8.54 -4.32 9.38
C ILE A 126 9.19 -5.64 9.81
N THR A 127 8.38 -6.64 10.16
CA THR A 127 8.85 -7.96 10.58
C THR A 127 9.65 -8.66 9.48
N VAL A 128 9.18 -8.64 8.24
CA VAL A 128 9.88 -9.22 7.08
C VAL A 128 11.22 -8.51 6.85
N SER A 129 11.25 -7.19 6.93
CA SER A 129 12.47 -6.39 6.76
C SER A 129 13.48 -6.65 7.88
N ALA A 130 13.03 -6.72 9.13
CA ALA A 130 13.87 -7.08 10.28
C ALA A 130 14.43 -8.50 10.16
N THR A 131 13.64 -9.43 9.63
CA THR A 131 14.06 -10.81 9.32
C THR A 131 15.18 -10.83 8.29
N ALA A 132 15.05 -10.07 7.21
CA ALA A 132 16.08 -9.96 6.19
C ALA A 132 17.42 -9.43 6.74
N ILE A 133 17.38 -8.43 7.62
CA ILE A 133 18.55 -7.92 8.33
C ILE A 133 19.12 -9.01 9.25
N GLY A 134 18.26 -9.72 9.97
CA GLY A 134 18.62 -10.77 10.91
C GLY A 134 19.44 -11.90 10.28
N VAL A 135 19.20 -12.23 9.02
CA VAL A 135 19.97 -13.24 8.25
C VAL A 135 21.46 -12.85 8.14
N TRP A 136 21.76 -11.58 7.92
CA TRP A 136 23.14 -11.09 7.80
C TRP A 136 23.88 -11.04 9.15
N PHE A 137 23.16 -10.74 10.22
CA PHE A 137 23.75 -10.58 11.56
C PHE A 137 23.54 -11.80 12.46
N ASN A 138 22.96 -12.89 11.95
CA ASN A 138 22.71 -14.12 12.70
C ASN A 138 21.84 -13.91 13.95
N PHE A 139 20.85 -13.02 13.89
CA PHE A 139 19.93 -12.83 15.02
C PHE A 139 18.97 -14.02 15.14
N LYS A 140 18.78 -14.46 16.38
CA LYS A 140 17.81 -15.50 16.66
C LYS A 140 16.40 -14.95 16.42
N MET A 141 15.67 -15.59 15.51
CA MET A 141 14.29 -15.21 15.20
C MET A 141 13.34 -15.71 16.28
N PRO A 142 12.31 -14.91 16.66
CA PRO A 142 11.25 -15.41 17.53
C PRO A 142 10.44 -16.48 16.82
N GLY A 143 10.04 -17.54 17.56
CA GLY A 143 9.11 -18.55 17.06
C GLY A 143 7.69 -18.01 17.00
N LEU A 144 6.83 -18.66 16.19
CA LEU A 144 5.42 -18.27 16.04
C LEU A 144 4.62 -18.29 17.37
N ASN A 145 5.06 -19.09 18.32
CA ASN A 145 4.42 -19.23 19.66
C ASN A 145 5.13 -18.40 20.74
N ASP A 146 6.17 -17.67 20.40
CA ASP A 146 6.87 -16.84 21.38
C ASP A 146 6.07 -15.56 21.63
N ILE A 147 5.62 -15.38 22.87
CA ILE A 147 4.89 -14.17 23.29
C ILE A 147 5.85 -12.98 23.39
N TYR A 148 7.12 -13.24 23.68
CA TYR A 148 8.15 -12.22 23.77
C TYR A 148 9.28 -12.47 22.79
N PRO A 149 9.88 -11.41 22.21
CA PRO A 149 11.04 -11.55 21.36
C PRO A 149 12.21 -12.16 22.18
N ASN A 150 12.71 -13.29 21.72
CA ASN A 150 13.80 -14.03 22.37
C ASN A 150 15.20 -13.61 21.90
N SER A 151 15.27 -12.53 21.10
CA SER A 151 16.50 -11.95 20.59
C SER A 151 16.48 -10.43 20.67
N ILE A 152 17.40 -9.86 21.46
CA ILE A 152 17.59 -8.40 21.56
C ILE A 152 17.98 -7.83 20.19
N GLY A 153 18.80 -8.54 19.42
CA GLY A 153 19.21 -8.12 18.08
C GLY A 153 18.01 -7.98 17.13
N TRP A 154 17.07 -8.92 17.17
CA TRP A 154 15.86 -8.84 16.36
C TRP A 154 14.97 -7.66 16.78
N VAL A 155 14.79 -7.43 18.08
CA VAL A 155 14.06 -6.25 18.59
C VAL A 155 14.70 -4.96 18.11
N PHE A 156 16.04 -4.88 18.17
CA PHE A 156 16.77 -3.73 17.66
C PHE A 156 16.54 -3.53 16.16
N ALA A 157 16.60 -4.59 15.35
CA ALA A 157 16.32 -4.53 13.92
C ALA A 157 14.89 -4.05 13.63
N VAL A 158 13.89 -4.53 14.38
CA VAL A 158 12.49 -4.07 14.26
C VAL A 158 12.38 -2.58 14.58
N LEU A 159 13.02 -2.11 15.64
CA LEU A 159 13.00 -0.69 16.01
C LEU A 159 13.68 0.21 14.96
N VAL A 160 14.80 -0.25 14.39
CA VAL A 160 15.51 0.52 13.36
C VAL A 160 14.74 0.58 12.04
N VAL A 161 14.05 -0.49 11.68
CA VAL A 161 13.27 -0.54 10.43
C VAL A 161 11.91 0.14 10.57
N GLY A 162 11.33 0.11 11.75
CA GLY A 162 9.97 0.61 12.01
C GLY A 162 9.90 2.06 12.51
N GLY A 163 11.01 2.63 12.96
CA GLY A 163 11.12 4.03 13.43
C GLY A 163 11.63 4.97 12.38
#